data_ea965a3f23d60aaaaf18aa39a031c59c
#
_entry.id   ea965a3f23d60aaaaf18aa39a031c59c
#
_cell.length_a   1.000
_cell.length_b   1.000
_cell.length_c   1.000
_cell.angle_alpha   90.00
_cell.angle_beta   90.00
_cell.angle_gamma   90.00
#
_symmetry.space_group_name_H-M   'P 1'
#
loop_
_entity.id
_entity.type
_entity.pdbx_description
1 polymer ?
#
loop_
_entity_poly.entity_id
_entity_poly.type
_entity_poly.pdbx_seq_one_letter_code
_entity_poly.pdbx_strand_id
1 'polypeptide(L)'
;MKTPPLNIPEFAVLGHPNEGKSSVVSTLTEDDQIRVSPVPGETTVSRTYTVEIDKEKIIRFVDTPGFQAPRQTLAWFMAYTGDSEKILEHFIETFHDDPFFADECELMAPIARGAGIIYVVNGSRPVRGDDIAEMEILRLTGRPRMAIINSKQMDRDYTREWKLEFRKYFNSIRVFNSNTADFKERIRMLESLKSIDQEWEDSLSKVILAFKGEWKKRNRLACAYITLGLEKSLGFSVSERLYTTADPIRIRERLNLSFQRGIRGIEREMFAQIKSLFKHTLYDYPLPDYSLLQHDLFAKQTWELLGLTQKQLAGAGAVLGGTMGIVMDTAAGGLTFGVFTALGGILGAGSALWSGKKIAQKTNQTLQLGGDRLQVGPNENLQFLYILMDRALIYYAHMMHRAHGRRDLVSAGSDPKAGNSKKGISAGLSPGQRNICNRFFKSVSGKTLIKGKKAIPEFAVLVESLLEKIANKEI
;
A
#
# COMPACT_ATOMS: atom_id res chain seq x y z
N MET A 1 19.94 -26.53 -29.34
CA MET A 1 20.63 -26.32 -28.06
C MET A 1 19.55 -26.08 -26.99
N LYS A 2 19.34 -27.01 -26.07
CA LYS A 2 18.44 -26.78 -24.92
C LYS A 2 19.19 -25.82 -24.02
N THR A 3 18.63 -24.64 -23.79
CA THR A 3 19.08 -23.73 -22.72
C THR A 3 19.15 -24.53 -21.41
N PRO A 4 20.28 -24.50 -20.67
CA PRO A 4 20.34 -25.17 -19.37
C PRO A 4 19.20 -24.65 -18.49
N PRO A 5 18.61 -25.48 -17.62
CA PRO A 5 17.55 -25.03 -16.73
C PRO A 5 18.11 -23.85 -15.94
N LEU A 6 17.42 -22.71 -15.99
CA LEU A 6 17.73 -21.55 -15.15
C LEU A 6 17.77 -22.03 -13.71
N ASN A 7 18.96 -21.99 -13.11
CA ASN A 7 19.11 -22.32 -11.72
C ASN A 7 18.39 -21.21 -10.93
N ILE A 8 17.21 -21.53 -10.41
CA ILE A 8 16.38 -20.58 -9.68
C ILE A 8 17.16 -20.16 -8.44
N PRO A 9 17.47 -18.87 -8.23
CA PRO A 9 18.18 -18.43 -7.04
C PRO A 9 17.46 -18.88 -5.78
N GLU A 10 18.20 -19.49 -4.84
CA GLU A 10 17.69 -19.95 -3.56
C GLU A 10 18.45 -19.27 -2.43
N PHE A 11 17.73 -18.78 -1.40
CA PHE A 11 18.31 -18.10 -0.25
C PHE A 11 17.79 -18.71 1.04
N ALA A 12 18.70 -19.18 1.91
CA ALA A 12 18.39 -19.59 3.28
C ALA A 12 18.33 -18.35 4.17
N VAL A 13 17.23 -18.18 4.89
CA VAL A 13 17.03 -17.07 5.84
C VAL A 13 17.29 -17.57 7.25
N LEU A 14 18.37 -17.12 7.83
CA LEU A 14 18.99 -17.62 9.06
C LEU A 14 19.00 -16.56 10.16
N GLY A 15 19.32 -16.96 11.37
CA GLY A 15 19.46 -16.13 12.56
C GLY A 15 18.80 -16.73 13.78
N HIS A 16 19.01 -16.13 14.92
CA HIS A 16 18.48 -16.61 16.20
C HIS A 16 16.93 -16.62 16.23
N PRO A 17 16.27 -17.42 17.06
CA PRO A 17 14.80 -17.36 17.21
C PRO A 17 14.31 -15.95 17.51
N ASN A 18 13.15 -15.55 16.93
CA ASN A 18 12.47 -14.25 17.09
C ASN A 18 13.16 -13.00 16.54
N GLU A 19 14.21 -13.13 15.75
CA GLU A 19 14.87 -12.01 15.06
C GLU A 19 14.04 -11.43 13.91
N GLY A 20 12.98 -12.12 13.50
CA GLY A 20 12.05 -11.69 12.46
C GLY A 20 12.33 -12.29 11.09
N LYS A 21 12.96 -13.47 11.02
CA LYS A 21 13.23 -14.22 9.79
C LYS A 21 11.98 -14.39 8.92
N SER A 22 10.93 -15.00 9.47
CA SER A 22 9.66 -15.22 8.76
C SER A 22 9.00 -13.90 8.33
N SER A 23 9.19 -12.81 9.08
CA SER A 23 8.70 -11.47 8.66
C SER A 23 9.48 -10.95 7.46
N VAL A 24 10.80 -11.17 7.40
CA VAL A 24 11.63 -10.81 6.25
C VAL A 24 11.20 -11.64 5.02
N VAL A 25 11.04 -12.96 5.18
CA VAL A 25 10.57 -13.85 4.09
C VAL A 25 9.20 -13.43 3.60
N SER A 26 8.23 -13.21 4.51
CA SER A 26 6.89 -12.73 4.16
C SER A 26 6.92 -11.45 3.34
N THR A 27 7.76 -10.49 3.75
CA THR A 27 7.90 -9.22 3.02
C THR A 27 8.55 -9.43 1.65
N LEU A 28 9.53 -10.32 1.53
CA LEU A 28 10.21 -10.61 0.25
C LEU A 28 9.32 -11.35 -0.74
N THR A 29 8.49 -12.26 -0.25
CA THR A 29 7.62 -13.09 -1.09
C THR A 29 6.28 -12.45 -1.41
N GLU A 30 5.90 -11.35 -0.74
CA GLU A 30 4.54 -10.80 -0.75
C GLU A 30 3.48 -11.83 -0.31
N ASP A 31 3.85 -12.75 0.57
CA ASP A 31 2.96 -13.80 1.01
C ASP A 31 2.40 -13.50 2.40
N ASP A 32 1.12 -13.11 2.46
CA ASP A 32 0.40 -12.86 3.71
C ASP A 32 0.04 -14.16 4.46
N GLN A 33 0.24 -15.33 3.83
CA GLN A 33 -0.05 -16.63 4.46
C GLN A 33 1.08 -17.08 5.38
N ILE A 34 2.27 -16.49 5.26
CA ILE A 34 3.39 -16.82 6.14
C ILE A 34 3.04 -16.45 7.58
N ARG A 35 3.01 -17.49 8.42
CA ARG A 35 2.68 -17.33 9.83
C ARG A 35 3.86 -16.73 10.59
N VAL A 36 3.70 -15.51 11.09
CA VAL A 36 4.64 -14.88 12.01
C VAL A 36 4.16 -15.12 13.43
N SER A 37 4.83 -16.00 14.17
CA SER A 37 4.51 -16.25 15.56
C SER A 37 5.43 -15.46 16.51
N PRO A 38 4.89 -14.92 17.61
CA PRO A 38 5.70 -14.36 18.68
C PRO A 38 6.37 -15.42 19.59
N VAL A 39 6.02 -16.71 19.43
CA VAL A 39 6.52 -17.79 20.27
C VAL A 39 7.88 -18.29 19.78
N PRO A 40 8.91 -18.36 20.66
CA PRO A 40 10.23 -18.89 20.30
C PRO A 40 10.13 -20.35 19.79
N GLY A 41 10.89 -20.68 18.73
CA GLY A 41 11.02 -22.06 18.25
C GLY A 41 9.85 -22.58 17.40
N GLU A 42 9.01 -21.70 16.82
CA GLU A 42 7.87 -22.14 16.02
C GLU A 42 8.28 -22.78 14.67
N THR A 43 9.45 -22.46 14.14
CA THR A 43 9.95 -23.07 12.91
C THR A 43 10.93 -24.20 13.27
N THR A 44 10.40 -25.40 13.38
CA THR A 44 11.19 -26.63 13.64
C THR A 44 11.60 -27.36 12.37
N VAL A 45 10.99 -27.03 11.24
CA VAL A 45 11.25 -27.59 9.91
C VAL A 45 11.37 -26.46 8.91
N SER A 46 12.39 -26.50 8.06
CA SER A 46 12.60 -25.50 7.00
C SER A 46 11.42 -25.45 6.04
N ARG A 47 10.95 -24.25 5.72
CA ARG A 47 9.85 -24.01 4.78
C ARG A 47 10.34 -23.26 3.57
N THR A 48 10.13 -23.82 2.38
CA THR A 48 10.50 -23.18 1.12
C THR A 48 9.35 -22.36 0.56
N TYR A 49 9.59 -21.11 0.30
CA TYR A 49 8.66 -20.17 -0.32
C TYR A 49 9.16 -19.83 -1.71
N THR A 50 8.38 -20.16 -2.73
CA THR A 50 8.71 -19.90 -4.12
C THR A 50 7.92 -18.69 -4.62
N VAL A 51 8.60 -17.68 -5.14
CA VAL A 51 7.95 -16.56 -5.81
C VAL A 51 7.73 -16.91 -7.27
N GLU A 52 6.48 -16.80 -7.72
CA GLU A 52 6.06 -17.05 -9.09
C GLU A 52 5.49 -15.77 -9.71
N ILE A 53 5.90 -15.45 -10.94
CA ILE A 53 5.32 -14.40 -11.76
C ILE A 53 4.95 -14.99 -13.12
N ASP A 54 3.69 -14.79 -13.54
CA ASP A 54 3.15 -15.36 -14.78
C ASP A 54 3.33 -16.89 -14.89
N LYS A 55 3.23 -17.61 -13.74
CA LYS A 55 3.44 -19.06 -13.59
C LYS A 55 4.90 -19.53 -13.74
N GLU A 56 5.84 -18.62 -13.86
CA GLU A 56 7.26 -18.92 -13.84
C GLU A 56 7.82 -18.75 -12.42
N LYS A 57 8.52 -19.78 -11.93
CA LYS A 57 9.24 -19.73 -10.65
C LYS A 57 10.51 -18.93 -10.84
N ILE A 58 10.67 -17.84 -10.07
CA ILE A 58 11.74 -16.88 -10.29
C ILE A 58 12.77 -16.81 -9.17
N ILE A 59 12.39 -17.09 -7.92
CA ILE A 59 13.27 -17.07 -6.74
C ILE A 59 12.67 -17.93 -5.63
N ARG A 60 13.53 -18.52 -4.79
CA ARG A 60 13.13 -19.28 -3.60
C ARG A 60 13.75 -18.71 -2.35
N PHE A 61 12.98 -18.64 -1.28
CA PHE A 61 13.43 -18.34 0.07
C PHE A 61 13.11 -19.52 0.98
N VAL A 62 14.09 -19.94 1.78
CA VAL A 62 13.93 -21.03 2.75
C VAL A 62 13.96 -20.41 4.15
N ASP A 63 12.82 -20.40 4.84
CA ASP A 63 12.74 -20.02 6.26
C ASP A 63 13.20 -21.19 7.10
N THR A 64 14.28 -21.01 7.83
CA THR A 64 14.94 -22.10 8.59
C THR A 64 14.70 -21.96 10.09
N PRO A 65 14.90 -23.04 10.88
CA PRO A 65 15.06 -22.92 12.32
C PRO A 65 16.13 -21.88 12.70
N GLY A 66 16.12 -21.41 13.93
CA GLY A 66 17.23 -20.63 14.47
C GLY A 66 18.33 -21.55 15.00
N PHE A 67 19.55 -21.05 15.08
CA PHE A 67 20.62 -21.76 15.79
C PHE A 67 20.24 -22.02 17.25
N GLN A 68 20.51 -23.23 17.74
CA GLN A 68 20.28 -23.65 19.13
C GLN A 68 21.58 -23.91 19.87
N ALA A 69 22.57 -24.48 19.18
CA ALA A 69 23.88 -24.85 19.76
C ALA A 69 25.05 -24.24 18.95
N PRO A 70 25.10 -22.90 18.72
CA PRO A 70 26.08 -22.31 17.81
C PRO A 70 27.54 -22.49 18.29
N ARG A 71 27.81 -22.51 19.60
CA ARG A 71 29.18 -22.68 20.10
C ARG A 71 29.71 -24.09 19.88
N GLN A 72 28.87 -25.09 20.10
CA GLN A 72 29.23 -26.50 19.88
C GLN A 72 29.43 -26.77 18.40
N THR A 73 28.53 -26.26 17.57
CA THR A 73 28.63 -26.32 16.12
C THR A 73 29.92 -25.66 15.64
N LEU A 74 30.23 -24.45 16.12
CA LEU A 74 31.50 -23.78 15.78
C LEU A 74 32.72 -24.60 16.20
N ALA A 75 32.72 -25.17 17.43
CA ALA A 75 33.83 -25.98 17.90
C ALA A 75 34.10 -27.18 16.97
N TRP A 76 33.03 -27.85 16.47
CA TRP A 76 33.17 -28.91 15.49
C TRP A 76 33.73 -28.41 14.15
N PHE A 77 33.20 -27.28 13.62
CA PHE A 77 33.70 -26.68 12.40
C PHE A 77 35.16 -26.31 12.45
N MET A 78 35.63 -25.78 13.60
CA MET A 78 37.03 -25.43 13.83
C MET A 78 37.95 -26.66 13.97
N ALA A 79 37.42 -27.77 14.43
CA ALA A 79 38.15 -29.05 14.55
C ALA A 79 38.18 -29.86 13.26
N TYR A 80 37.33 -29.47 12.27
CA TYR A 80 37.24 -30.20 11.01
C TYR A 80 38.50 -30.02 10.16
N THR A 81 39.14 -31.15 9.77
CA THR A 81 40.37 -31.19 8.98
C THR A 81 40.19 -31.71 7.58
N GLY A 82 38.93 -31.97 7.17
CA GLY A 82 38.60 -32.44 5.82
C GLY A 82 38.53 -31.33 4.77
N ASP A 83 37.97 -31.66 3.61
CA ASP A 83 37.75 -30.73 2.51
C ASP A 83 36.73 -29.65 2.93
N SER A 84 37.17 -28.40 2.89
CA SER A 84 36.34 -27.25 3.28
C SER A 84 35.04 -27.11 2.46
N GLU A 85 35.05 -27.58 1.20
CA GLU A 85 33.84 -27.56 0.35
C GLU A 85 32.77 -28.57 0.84
N LYS A 86 33.18 -29.63 1.55
CA LYS A 86 32.32 -30.70 2.05
C LYS A 86 31.97 -30.57 3.51
N ILE A 87 32.41 -29.51 4.18
CA ILE A 87 32.22 -29.33 5.64
C ILE A 87 30.75 -29.42 6.05
N LEU A 88 29.84 -28.84 5.26
CA LEU A 88 28.40 -28.87 5.52
C LEU A 88 27.79 -30.28 5.35
N GLU A 89 28.17 -30.96 4.28
CA GLU A 89 27.71 -32.33 4.01
C GLU A 89 28.16 -33.26 5.13
N HIS A 90 29.45 -33.20 5.53
CA HIS A 90 29.98 -34.00 6.63
C HIS A 90 29.33 -33.67 7.98
N PHE A 91 29.05 -32.41 8.26
CA PHE A 91 28.32 -32.02 9.47
C PHE A 91 26.95 -32.69 9.54
N ILE A 92 26.18 -32.56 8.44
CA ILE A 92 24.86 -33.15 8.33
C ILE A 92 24.92 -34.68 8.45
N GLU A 93 25.82 -35.34 7.71
CA GLU A 93 26.03 -36.79 7.79
C GLU A 93 26.40 -37.28 9.18
N THR A 94 27.20 -36.48 9.92
CA THR A 94 27.64 -36.84 11.27
C THR A 94 26.51 -36.73 12.30
N PHE A 95 25.64 -35.73 12.16
CA PHE A 95 24.69 -35.34 13.20
C PHE A 95 23.21 -35.46 12.82
N HIS A 96 22.86 -36.02 11.64
CA HIS A 96 21.47 -36.10 11.18
C HIS A 96 20.55 -36.87 12.13
N ASP A 97 21.08 -37.85 12.88
CA ASP A 97 20.35 -38.65 13.86
C ASP A 97 20.50 -38.13 15.31
N ASP A 98 21.26 -37.07 15.54
CA ASP A 98 21.45 -36.48 16.86
C ASP A 98 20.40 -35.39 17.13
N PRO A 99 19.46 -35.62 18.08
CA PRO A 99 18.46 -34.63 18.40
C PRO A 99 19.01 -33.28 18.88
N PHE A 100 20.25 -33.26 19.40
CA PHE A 100 20.90 -32.04 19.86
C PHE A 100 21.26 -31.08 18.72
N PHE A 101 21.61 -31.63 17.55
CA PHE A 101 21.98 -30.86 16.37
C PHE A 101 20.89 -30.86 15.26
N ALA A 102 19.69 -31.33 15.56
CA ALA A 102 18.62 -31.48 14.58
C ALA A 102 18.29 -30.14 13.89
N ASP A 103 18.18 -29.03 14.65
CA ASP A 103 17.91 -27.69 14.10
C ASP A 103 19.07 -27.16 13.26
N GLU A 104 20.32 -27.42 13.67
CA GLU A 104 21.53 -27.09 12.93
C GLU A 104 21.62 -27.86 11.60
N CYS A 105 21.34 -29.13 11.59
CA CYS A 105 21.31 -29.95 10.38
C CYS A 105 20.25 -29.45 9.40
N GLU A 106 19.03 -29.15 9.89
CA GLU A 106 17.94 -28.59 9.10
C GLU A 106 18.28 -27.19 8.54
N LEU A 107 18.93 -26.34 9.34
CA LEU A 107 19.40 -25.03 8.94
C LEU A 107 20.50 -25.11 7.87
N MET A 108 21.43 -26.07 7.99
CA MET A 108 22.56 -26.22 7.06
C MET A 108 22.15 -26.87 5.72
N ALA A 109 21.09 -27.66 5.69
CA ALA A 109 20.68 -28.41 4.50
C ALA A 109 20.47 -27.57 3.24
N PRO A 110 19.77 -26.42 3.26
CA PRO A 110 19.67 -25.56 2.07
C PRO A 110 21.02 -24.95 1.67
N ILE A 111 21.89 -24.63 2.61
CA ILE A 111 23.22 -24.05 2.35
C ILE A 111 24.13 -25.09 1.67
N ALA A 112 24.07 -26.33 2.12
CA ALA A 112 24.80 -27.46 1.50
C ALA A 112 24.37 -27.65 0.04
N ARG A 113 23.08 -27.45 -0.29
CA ARG A 113 22.56 -27.50 -1.66
C ARG A 113 22.93 -26.28 -2.54
N GLY A 114 23.63 -25.29 -1.99
CA GLY A 114 24.09 -24.12 -2.73
C GLY A 114 23.27 -22.84 -2.51
N ALA A 115 22.35 -22.82 -1.52
CA ALA A 115 21.61 -21.60 -1.22
C ALA A 115 22.54 -20.48 -0.71
N GLY A 116 22.28 -19.25 -1.15
CA GLY A 116 22.88 -18.06 -0.56
C GLY A 116 22.30 -17.78 0.83
N ILE A 117 23.03 -17.02 1.63
CA ILE A 117 22.69 -16.76 3.03
C ILE A 117 22.14 -15.38 3.24
N ILE A 118 20.99 -15.28 3.90
CA ILE A 118 20.43 -14.05 4.45
C ILE A 118 20.36 -14.21 5.98
N TYR A 119 21.28 -13.58 6.69
CA TYR A 119 21.32 -13.63 8.15
C TYR A 119 20.58 -12.44 8.76
N VAL A 120 19.58 -12.71 9.58
CA VAL A 120 18.67 -11.71 10.15
C VAL A 120 18.90 -11.55 11.64
N VAL A 121 19.09 -10.33 12.09
CA VAL A 121 19.17 -9.98 13.52
C VAL A 121 18.24 -8.84 13.87
N ASN A 122 17.88 -8.77 15.15
CA ASN A 122 17.09 -7.67 15.69
C ASN A 122 18.01 -6.55 16.16
N GLY A 123 17.91 -5.37 15.54
CA GLY A 123 18.72 -4.18 15.85
C GLY A 123 18.48 -3.57 17.25
N SER A 124 17.53 -4.08 18.04
CA SER A 124 17.23 -3.56 19.39
C SER A 124 18.05 -4.19 20.50
N ARG A 125 18.81 -5.22 20.20
CA ARG A 125 19.67 -5.87 21.18
C ARG A 125 21.14 -5.77 20.80
N PRO A 126 22.06 -5.79 21.78
CA PRO A 126 23.50 -5.81 21.51
C PRO A 126 23.93 -7.14 20.88
N VAL A 127 25.12 -7.13 20.29
CA VAL A 127 25.80 -8.35 19.81
C VAL A 127 26.18 -9.23 20.98
N ARG A 128 25.98 -10.53 20.86
CA ARG A 128 26.30 -11.55 21.88
C ARG A 128 27.35 -12.53 21.38
N GLY A 129 27.94 -13.30 22.30
CA GLY A 129 28.91 -14.32 21.95
C GLY A 129 28.36 -15.42 21.03
N ASP A 130 27.08 -15.76 21.17
CA ASP A 130 26.42 -16.75 20.31
C ASP A 130 26.24 -16.21 18.89
N ASP A 131 25.90 -14.93 18.72
CA ASP A 131 25.84 -14.29 17.41
C ASP A 131 27.18 -14.32 16.68
N ILE A 132 28.29 -14.12 17.44
CA ILE A 132 29.63 -14.19 16.87
C ILE A 132 29.93 -15.62 16.40
N ALA A 133 29.55 -16.63 17.17
CA ALA A 133 29.69 -18.04 16.78
C ALA A 133 28.87 -18.36 15.52
N GLU A 134 27.61 -17.93 15.46
CA GLU A 134 26.75 -18.08 14.27
C GLU A 134 27.41 -17.45 13.04
N MET A 135 27.87 -16.19 13.14
CA MET A 135 28.50 -15.47 12.03
C MET A 135 29.78 -16.17 11.56
N GLU A 136 30.58 -16.70 12.47
CA GLU A 136 31.80 -17.42 12.12
C GLU A 136 31.50 -18.76 11.43
N ILE A 137 30.49 -19.51 11.91
CA ILE A 137 30.03 -20.71 11.22
C ILE A 137 29.65 -20.37 9.77
N LEU A 138 28.80 -19.32 9.58
CA LEU A 138 28.38 -18.91 8.27
C LEU A 138 29.53 -18.44 7.37
N ARG A 139 30.58 -17.84 7.95
CA ARG A 139 31.81 -17.50 7.23
C ARG A 139 32.54 -18.75 6.72
N LEU A 140 32.63 -19.77 7.57
CA LEU A 140 33.32 -21.02 7.25
C LEU A 140 32.63 -21.84 6.17
N THR A 141 31.32 -21.62 5.90
CA THR A 141 30.61 -22.28 4.79
C THR A 141 31.10 -21.84 3.42
N GLY A 142 31.85 -20.72 3.31
CA GLY A 142 32.29 -20.15 2.03
C GLY A 142 31.17 -19.57 1.15
N ARG A 143 29.90 -19.70 1.54
CA ARG A 143 28.75 -19.27 0.70
C ARG A 143 28.59 -17.75 0.69
N PRO A 144 28.09 -17.17 -0.41
CA PRO A 144 27.74 -15.76 -0.50
C PRO A 144 26.69 -15.39 0.54
N ARG A 145 26.89 -14.29 1.28
CA ARG A 145 26.07 -13.96 2.45
C ARG A 145 25.82 -12.48 2.65
N MET A 146 24.58 -12.17 3.01
CA MET A 146 24.11 -10.84 3.36
C MET A 146 23.56 -10.83 4.78
N ALA A 147 23.84 -9.76 5.53
CA ALA A 147 23.25 -9.51 6.84
C ALA A 147 22.11 -8.49 6.75
N ILE A 148 21.03 -8.76 7.48
CA ILE A 148 19.89 -7.87 7.67
C ILE A 148 19.78 -7.50 9.14
N ILE A 149 19.85 -6.21 9.43
CA ILE A 149 19.47 -5.66 10.72
C ILE A 149 17.99 -5.29 10.65
N ASN A 150 17.13 -6.12 11.22
CA ASN A 150 15.70 -5.87 11.30
C ASN A 150 15.44 -4.83 12.39
N SER A 151 15.25 -3.57 11.98
CA SER A 151 14.97 -2.48 12.91
C SER A 151 13.45 -2.37 13.08
N LYS A 152 12.95 -2.85 14.23
CA LYS A 152 11.60 -2.51 14.70
C LYS A 152 11.69 -1.13 15.38
N GLN A 153 10.59 -0.34 15.41
CA GLN A 153 10.58 0.93 16.19
C GLN A 153 10.95 0.66 17.64
N MET A 154 12.00 1.30 18.17
CA MET A 154 12.62 0.87 19.43
C MET A 154 13.13 1.99 20.29
N ASP A 155 13.11 1.73 21.61
CA ASP A 155 13.69 2.57 22.65
C ASP A 155 15.24 2.52 22.67
N ARG A 156 15.85 1.50 22.08
CA ARG A 156 17.32 1.32 22.01
C ARG A 156 17.73 0.88 20.61
N ASP A 157 18.79 1.49 20.07
CA ASP A 157 19.33 1.24 18.74
C ASP A 157 20.79 0.76 18.81
N TYR A 158 21.01 -0.51 18.49
CA TYR A 158 22.34 -1.12 18.39
C TYR A 158 22.79 -1.30 16.92
N THR A 159 22.13 -0.65 15.98
CA THR A 159 22.44 -0.76 14.54
C THR A 159 23.90 -0.46 14.22
N ARG A 160 24.51 0.51 14.93
CA ARG A 160 25.92 0.85 14.71
C ARG A 160 26.86 -0.27 15.14
N GLU A 161 26.61 -0.89 16.29
CA GLU A 161 27.37 -2.03 16.83
C GLU A 161 27.27 -3.22 15.86
N TRP A 162 26.05 -3.61 15.47
CA TRP A 162 25.82 -4.66 14.50
C TRP A 162 26.53 -4.42 13.16
N LYS A 163 26.48 -3.19 12.63
CA LYS A 163 27.18 -2.86 11.38
C LYS A 163 28.70 -3.02 11.50
N LEU A 164 29.28 -2.66 12.63
CA LEU A 164 30.73 -2.83 12.86
C LEU A 164 31.11 -4.31 12.89
N GLU A 165 30.31 -5.13 13.57
CA GLU A 165 30.56 -6.56 13.65
C GLU A 165 30.34 -7.24 12.31
N PHE A 166 29.23 -6.98 11.62
CA PHE A 166 28.91 -7.59 10.33
C PHE A 166 29.95 -7.35 9.23
N ARG A 167 30.66 -6.22 9.27
CA ARG A 167 31.75 -5.93 8.30
C ARG A 167 32.87 -6.97 8.31
N LYS A 168 33.00 -7.73 9.38
CA LYS A 168 34.01 -8.79 9.50
C LYS A 168 33.58 -10.10 8.80
N TYR A 169 32.28 -10.30 8.64
CA TYR A 169 31.71 -11.60 8.27
C TYR A 169 30.87 -11.60 6.99
N PHE A 170 30.30 -10.47 6.57
CA PHE A 170 29.30 -10.43 5.50
C PHE A 170 29.74 -9.57 4.32
N ASN A 171 29.32 -10.00 3.10
CA ASN A 171 29.59 -9.29 1.85
C ASN A 171 28.71 -8.05 1.70
N SER A 172 27.49 -8.07 2.25
CA SER A 172 26.53 -6.96 2.20
C SER A 172 25.78 -6.83 3.51
N ILE A 173 25.45 -5.59 3.90
CA ILE A 173 24.71 -5.29 5.13
C ILE A 173 23.56 -4.37 4.80
N ARG A 174 22.35 -4.73 5.25
CA ARG A 174 21.15 -3.92 5.10
C ARG A 174 20.47 -3.68 6.43
N VAL A 175 20.05 -2.44 6.66
CA VAL A 175 19.05 -2.13 7.68
C VAL A 175 17.68 -2.22 7.01
N PHE A 176 16.80 -3.03 7.56
CA PHE A 176 15.52 -3.35 6.97
C PHE A 176 14.45 -3.42 8.05
N ASN A 177 13.35 -2.74 7.87
CA ASN A 177 12.22 -2.84 8.76
C ASN A 177 11.12 -3.66 8.09
N SER A 178 11.01 -4.94 8.46
CA SER A 178 10.01 -5.85 7.89
C SER A 178 8.56 -5.39 8.09
N ASN A 179 8.30 -4.52 9.08
CA ASN A 179 6.96 -4.01 9.35
C ASN A 179 6.56 -2.83 8.46
N THR A 180 7.53 -2.10 7.91
CA THR A 180 7.29 -0.88 7.12
C THR A 180 7.94 -0.93 5.74
N ALA A 181 8.59 -2.05 5.40
CA ALA A 181 9.24 -2.22 4.11
C ALA A 181 8.23 -2.08 2.96
N ASP A 182 8.62 -1.29 1.98
CA ASP A 182 7.85 -1.06 0.78
C ASP A 182 8.46 -1.80 -0.43
N PHE A 183 7.81 -1.68 -1.58
CA PHE A 183 8.32 -2.26 -2.82
C PHE A 183 9.74 -1.79 -3.15
N LYS A 184 10.06 -0.52 -2.90
CA LYS A 184 11.37 0.07 -3.21
C LYS A 184 12.49 -0.54 -2.35
N GLU A 185 12.20 -0.79 -1.08
CA GLU A 185 13.15 -1.46 -0.17
C GLU A 185 13.36 -2.92 -0.55
N ARG A 186 12.30 -3.62 -0.99
CA ARG A 186 12.42 -4.97 -1.51
C ARG A 186 13.33 -5.01 -2.74
N ILE A 187 13.13 -4.13 -3.72
CA ILE A 187 14.00 -4.04 -4.90
C ILE A 187 15.45 -3.75 -4.48
N ARG A 188 15.67 -2.82 -3.55
CA ARG A 188 17.02 -2.53 -3.03
C ARG A 188 17.68 -3.74 -2.36
N MET A 189 16.89 -4.58 -1.69
CA MET A 189 17.40 -5.81 -1.10
C MET A 189 17.82 -6.81 -2.18
N LEU A 190 17.01 -7.03 -3.20
CA LEU A 190 17.35 -7.89 -4.34
C LEU A 190 18.56 -7.37 -5.12
N GLU A 191 18.69 -6.06 -5.31
CA GLU A 191 19.89 -5.44 -5.91
C GLU A 191 21.14 -5.69 -5.05
N SER A 192 20.99 -5.73 -3.74
CA SER A 192 22.12 -6.06 -2.84
C SER A 192 22.49 -7.53 -2.92
N LEU A 193 21.53 -8.44 -3.01
CA LEU A 193 21.79 -9.86 -3.24
C LEU A 193 22.49 -10.09 -4.57
N LYS A 194 22.05 -9.39 -5.62
CA LYS A 194 22.66 -9.46 -6.95
C LYS A 194 24.14 -9.07 -6.94
N SER A 195 24.55 -8.12 -6.10
CA SER A 195 25.94 -7.64 -6.04
C SER A 195 26.88 -8.51 -5.20
N ILE A 196 26.40 -9.58 -4.57
CA ILE A 196 27.20 -10.44 -3.70
C ILE A 196 27.93 -11.52 -4.50
N ASP A 197 27.28 -12.03 -5.53
CA ASP A 197 27.79 -13.12 -6.36
C ASP A 197 27.48 -12.89 -7.83
N GLN A 198 28.52 -12.99 -8.66
CA GLN A 198 28.41 -12.80 -10.11
C GLN A 198 27.52 -13.86 -10.76
N GLU A 199 27.50 -15.09 -10.24
CA GLU A 199 26.68 -16.19 -10.81
C GLU A 199 25.18 -15.90 -10.69
N TRP A 200 24.77 -15.06 -9.73
CA TRP A 200 23.36 -14.67 -9.53
C TRP A 200 22.95 -13.42 -10.29
N GLU A 201 23.89 -12.71 -10.91
CA GLU A 201 23.64 -11.40 -11.50
C GLU A 201 22.52 -11.45 -12.56
N ASP A 202 22.62 -12.38 -13.51
CA ASP A 202 21.62 -12.52 -14.58
C ASP A 202 20.27 -12.98 -14.06
N SER A 203 20.26 -13.97 -13.16
CA SER A 203 19.03 -14.51 -12.59
C SER A 203 18.30 -13.47 -11.73
N LEU A 204 19.02 -12.78 -10.84
CA LEU A 204 18.43 -11.73 -10.00
C LEU A 204 18.04 -10.49 -10.80
N SER A 205 18.76 -10.16 -11.88
CA SER A 205 18.34 -9.08 -12.80
C SER A 205 16.97 -9.38 -13.43
N LYS A 206 16.74 -10.62 -13.87
CA LYS A 206 15.43 -11.06 -14.38
C LYS A 206 14.34 -10.98 -13.30
N VAL A 207 14.65 -11.43 -12.06
CA VAL A 207 13.74 -11.31 -10.92
C VAL A 207 13.35 -9.86 -10.67
N ILE A 208 14.33 -8.95 -10.60
CA ILE A 208 14.10 -7.52 -10.36
C ILE A 208 13.25 -6.90 -11.49
N LEU A 209 13.54 -7.25 -12.75
CA LEU A 209 12.74 -6.78 -13.89
C LEU A 209 11.31 -7.31 -13.82
N ALA A 210 11.11 -8.58 -13.47
CA ALA A 210 9.80 -9.19 -13.30
C ALA A 210 8.99 -8.50 -12.17
N PHE A 211 9.60 -8.26 -11.01
CA PHE A 211 8.96 -7.49 -9.92
C PHE A 211 8.60 -6.06 -10.35
N LYS A 212 9.52 -5.36 -11.03
CA LYS A 212 9.25 -4.00 -11.56
C LYS A 212 8.13 -4.01 -12.60
N GLY A 213 8.07 -5.05 -13.44
CA GLY A 213 7.00 -5.24 -14.43
C GLY A 213 5.64 -5.47 -13.78
N GLU A 214 5.56 -6.39 -12.82
CA GLU A 214 4.33 -6.67 -12.08
C GLU A 214 3.85 -5.45 -11.28
N TRP A 215 4.78 -4.70 -10.69
CA TRP A 215 4.49 -3.45 -10.02
C TRP A 215 3.84 -2.41 -10.96
N LYS A 216 4.42 -2.20 -12.15
CA LYS A 216 3.85 -1.29 -13.16
C LYS A 216 2.47 -1.75 -13.61
N LYS A 217 2.27 -3.05 -13.84
CA LYS A 217 0.98 -3.63 -14.20
C LYS A 217 -0.06 -3.36 -13.12
N ARG A 218 0.29 -3.58 -11.85
CA ARG A 218 -0.56 -3.31 -10.68
C ARG A 218 -0.97 -1.84 -10.58
N ASN A 219 0.00 -0.93 -10.76
CA ASN A 219 -0.28 0.51 -10.76
C ASN A 219 -1.22 0.94 -11.88
N ARG A 220 -1.05 0.40 -13.08
CA ARG A 220 -1.96 0.66 -14.21
C ARG A 220 -3.36 0.16 -13.93
N LEU A 221 -3.52 -1.02 -13.35
CA LEU A 221 -4.83 -1.55 -12.97
C LEU A 221 -5.47 -0.70 -11.87
N ALA A 222 -4.71 -0.30 -10.84
CA ALA A 222 -5.21 0.61 -9.80
C ALA A 222 -5.66 1.95 -10.40
N CYS A 223 -4.87 2.53 -11.30
CA CYS A 223 -5.22 3.74 -12.04
C CYS A 223 -6.54 3.56 -12.83
N ALA A 224 -6.70 2.44 -13.52
CA ALA A 224 -7.91 2.15 -14.27
C ALA A 224 -9.14 2.04 -13.34
N TYR A 225 -9.03 1.34 -12.22
CA TYR A 225 -10.12 1.21 -11.25
C TYR A 225 -10.49 2.54 -10.61
N ILE A 226 -9.51 3.37 -10.25
CA ILE A 226 -9.74 4.71 -9.72
C ILE A 226 -10.43 5.58 -10.76
N THR A 227 -9.91 5.65 -11.98
CA THR A 227 -10.48 6.46 -13.06
C THR A 227 -11.91 6.04 -13.36
N LEU A 228 -12.19 4.75 -13.50
CA LEU A 228 -13.53 4.21 -13.75
C LEU A 228 -14.48 4.46 -12.57
N GLY A 229 -14.02 4.28 -11.33
CA GLY A 229 -14.81 4.55 -10.12
C GLY A 229 -15.20 6.02 -10.02
N LEU A 230 -14.28 6.93 -10.33
CA LEU A 230 -14.53 8.37 -10.37
C LEU A 230 -15.51 8.73 -11.50
N GLU A 231 -15.33 8.17 -12.69
CA GLU A 231 -16.23 8.36 -13.84
C GLU A 231 -17.65 7.92 -13.50
N LYS A 232 -17.82 6.69 -12.99
CA LYS A 232 -19.11 6.16 -12.53
C LYS A 232 -19.75 7.05 -11.46
N SER A 233 -18.96 7.50 -10.48
CA SER A 233 -19.45 8.31 -9.35
C SER A 233 -19.91 9.71 -9.79
N LEU A 234 -19.15 10.34 -10.67
CA LEU A 234 -19.47 11.69 -11.16
C LEU A 234 -20.67 11.69 -12.12
N GLY A 235 -20.84 10.62 -12.92
CA GLY A 235 -21.96 10.46 -13.82
C GLY A 235 -23.21 9.86 -13.17
N PHE A 236 -23.12 9.43 -11.90
CA PHE A 236 -24.22 8.73 -11.24
C PHE A 236 -25.43 9.63 -11.00
N SER A 237 -26.61 9.12 -11.34
CA SER A 237 -27.88 9.78 -11.04
C SER A 237 -28.97 8.76 -10.75
N VAL A 238 -29.97 9.18 -10.01
CA VAL A 238 -31.18 8.41 -9.71
C VAL A 238 -32.39 9.25 -10.05
N SER A 239 -33.44 8.66 -10.65
CA SER A 239 -34.65 9.37 -11.01
C SER A 239 -35.91 8.56 -10.73
N GLU A 240 -37.00 9.24 -10.42
CA GLU A 240 -38.33 8.64 -10.18
C GLU A 240 -39.43 9.48 -10.81
N ARG A 241 -40.48 8.83 -11.28
CA ARG A 241 -41.68 9.54 -11.82
C ARG A 241 -42.49 10.16 -10.68
N LEU A 242 -42.95 11.40 -10.92
CA LEU A 242 -43.92 12.07 -10.04
C LEU A 242 -45.33 11.67 -10.49
N TYR A 243 -46.07 11.10 -9.55
CA TYR A 243 -47.50 10.92 -9.70
C TYR A 243 -48.23 12.06 -9.04
N THR A 244 -49.40 12.45 -9.54
CA THR A 244 -50.17 13.63 -9.10
C THR A 244 -50.52 13.63 -7.60
N THR A 245 -50.49 12.47 -6.95
CA THR A 245 -50.80 12.28 -5.53
C THR A 245 -49.56 12.18 -4.63
N ALA A 246 -48.36 12.23 -5.20
CA ALA A 246 -47.14 11.99 -4.47
C ALA A 246 -46.54 13.29 -3.88
N ASP A 247 -46.06 13.22 -2.65
CA ASP A 247 -45.34 14.31 -2.00
C ASP A 247 -43.92 14.45 -2.58
N PRO A 248 -43.62 15.54 -3.33
CA PRO A 248 -42.32 15.73 -3.98
C PRO A 248 -41.15 15.81 -2.98
N ILE A 249 -41.42 16.25 -1.74
CA ILE A 249 -40.39 16.38 -0.71
C ILE A 249 -39.90 14.99 -0.25
N ARG A 250 -40.82 14.10 0.05
CA ARG A 250 -40.50 12.71 0.47
C ARG A 250 -39.79 11.93 -0.66
N ILE A 251 -40.23 12.13 -1.91
CA ILE A 251 -39.57 11.50 -3.06
C ILE A 251 -38.13 12.01 -3.19
N ARG A 252 -37.92 13.32 -3.04
CA ARG A 252 -36.56 13.91 -3.09
C ARG A 252 -35.64 13.39 -1.98
N GLU A 253 -36.15 13.25 -0.76
CA GLU A 253 -35.38 12.66 0.37
C GLU A 253 -35.00 11.22 0.06
N ARG A 254 -35.91 10.41 -0.41
CA ARG A 254 -35.68 9.03 -0.81
C ARG A 254 -34.65 8.92 -1.94
N LEU A 255 -34.74 9.76 -2.96
CA LEU A 255 -33.77 9.83 -4.06
C LEU A 255 -32.40 10.25 -3.57
N ASN A 256 -32.29 11.23 -2.67
CA ASN A 256 -31.02 11.62 -2.07
C ASN A 256 -30.36 10.47 -1.29
N LEU A 257 -31.12 9.73 -0.48
CA LEU A 257 -30.62 8.56 0.22
C LEU A 257 -30.19 7.44 -0.75
N SER A 258 -30.94 7.23 -1.83
CA SER A 258 -30.59 6.29 -2.91
C SER A 258 -29.32 6.71 -3.63
N PHE A 259 -29.18 7.99 -3.96
CA PHE A 259 -27.99 8.56 -4.57
C PHE A 259 -26.76 8.33 -3.69
N GLN A 260 -26.82 8.69 -2.41
CA GLN A 260 -25.72 8.49 -1.48
C GLN A 260 -25.35 7.01 -1.34
N ARG A 261 -26.34 6.11 -1.24
CA ARG A 261 -26.09 4.65 -1.21
C ARG A 261 -25.41 4.15 -2.47
N GLY A 262 -25.83 4.63 -3.64
CA GLY A 262 -25.24 4.29 -4.93
C GLY A 262 -23.77 4.71 -5.00
N ILE A 263 -23.44 5.96 -4.61
CA ILE A 263 -22.06 6.46 -4.60
C ILE A 263 -21.19 5.66 -3.63
N ARG A 264 -21.66 5.38 -2.40
CA ARG A 264 -20.92 4.52 -1.45
C ARG A 264 -20.75 3.09 -1.98
N GLY A 265 -21.69 2.59 -2.78
CA GLY A 265 -21.58 1.30 -3.47
C GLY A 265 -20.43 1.29 -4.48
N ILE A 266 -20.35 2.31 -5.33
CA ILE A 266 -19.29 2.48 -6.33
C ILE A 266 -17.92 2.63 -5.63
N GLU A 267 -17.83 3.42 -4.58
CA GLU A 267 -16.59 3.57 -3.80
C GLU A 267 -16.13 2.23 -3.19
N ARG A 268 -17.04 1.46 -2.60
CA ARG A 268 -16.72 0.15 -2.02
C ARG A 268 -16.24 -0.84 -3.09
N GLU A 269 -16.89 -0.85 -4.27
CA GLU A 269 -16.46 -1.68 -5.39
C GLU A 269 -15.03 -1.32 -5.83
N MET A 270 -14.75 -0.02 -6.03
CA MET A 270 -13.42 0.49 -6.38
C MET A 270 -12.37 0.08 -5.33
N PHE A 271 -12.66 0.22 -4.04
CA PHE A 271 -11.76 -0.17 -2.96
C PHE A 271 -11.51 -1.68 -2.94
N ALA A 272 -12.54 -2.50 -3.16
CA ALA A 272 -12.40 -3.94 -3.25
C ALA A 272 -11.50 -4.36 -4.43
N GLN A 273 -11.66 -3.73 -5.59
CA GLN A 273 -10.81 -3.95 -6.75
C GLN A 273 -9.35 -3.54 -6.48
N ILE A 274 -9.11 -2.38 -5.85
CA ILE A 274 -7.75 -1.97 -5.45
C ILE A 274 -7.16 -2.98 -4.45
N LYS A 275 -7.92 -3.38 -3.42
CA LYS A 275 -7.50 -4.37 -2.42
C LYS A 275 -7.03 -5.67 -3.06
N SER A 276 -7.78 -6.17 -4.05
CA SER A 276 -7.46 -7.45 -4.73
C SER A 276 -6.12 -7.45 -5.47
N LEU A 277 -5.60 -6.28 -5.84
CA LEU A 277 -4.29 -6.15 -6.50
C LEU A 277 -3.11 -6.43 -5.56
N PHE A 278 -3.30 -6.32 -4.25
CA PHE A 278 -2.23 -6.40 -3.25
C PHE A 278 -2.22 -7.72 -2.46
N LYS A 279 -2.95 -8.75 -2.91
CA LYS A 279 -3.04 -10.07 -2.25
C LYS A 279 -3.45 -10.03 -0.76
N HIS A 280 -4.00 -8.93 -0.28
CA HIS A 280 -4.52 -8.77 1.09
C HIS A 280 -5.90 -9.41 1.28
N THR A 281 -6.19 -10.50 0.57
CA THR A 281 -7.53 -11.12 0.54
C THR A 281 -7.82 -11.97 1.77
N LEU A 282 -6.81 -12.35 2.54
CA LEU A 282 -6.96 -13.30 3.65
C LEU A 282 -7.36 -12.66 4.98
N TYR A 283 -7.22 -11.35 5.12
CA TYR A 283 -7.52 -10.67 6.38
C TYR A 283 -8.39 -9.43 6.12
N ASP A 284 -9.54 -9.36 6.77
CA ASP A 284 -10.29 -8.12 6.89
C ASP A 284 -9.57 -7.21 7.89
N TYR A 285 -8.68 -6.39 7.35
CA TYR A 285 -7.99 -5.40 8.17
C TYR A 285 -8.84 -4.14 8.26
N PRO A 286 -9.21 -3.69 9.45
CA PRO A 286 -9.83 -2.39 9.61
C PRO A 286 -8.84 -1.31 9.15
N LEU A 287 -9.38 -0.24 8.56
CA LEU A 287 -8.60 0.97 8.31
C LEU A 287 -8.08 1.49 9.65
N PRO A 288 -6.86 2.09 9.70
CA PRO A 288 -6.37 2.70 10.93
C PRO A 288 -7.36 3.71 11.51
N ASP A 289 -7.49 3.79 12.85
CA ASP A 289 -8.44 4.66 13.53
C ASP A 289 -8.27 6.14 13.17
N TYR A 290 -7.06 6.55 12.82
CA TYR A 290 -6.75 7.90 12.33
C TYR A 290 -7.02 8.11 10.84
N SER A 291 -7.47 7.08 10.11
CA SER A 291 -7.70 7.21 8.66
C SER A 291 -8.89 8.12 8.37
N LEU A 292 -8.67 9.11 7.52
CA LEU A 292 -9.74 9.99 7.01
C LEU A 292 -10.83 9.21 6.25
N LEU A 293 -10.57 7.96 5.90
CA LEU A 293 -11.52 7.07 5.23
C LEU A 293 -12.56 6.47 6.17
N GLN A 294 -12.35 6.51 7.49
CA GLN A 294 -13.36 6.10 8.47
C GLN A 294 -14.57 7.04 8.51
N HIS A 295 -14.36 8.31 8.17
CA HIS A 295 -15.48 9.25 8.06
C HIS A 295 -16.32 8.96 6.82
N ASP A 296 -17.64 9.07 6.98
CA ASP A 296 -18.55 8.94 5.83
C ASP A 296 -18.23 9.97 4.74
N LEU A 297 -18.36 9.55 3.47
CA LEU A 297 -18.06 10.39 2.31
C LEU A 297 -18.86 11.71 2.33
N PHE A 298 -20.09 11.67 2.81
CA PHE A 298 -20.98 12.83 2.88
C PHE A 298 -20.95 13.57 4.23
N ALA A 299 -20.08 13.15 5.18
CA ALA A 299 -19.91 13.84 6.43
C ALA A 299 -19.22 15.20 6.25
N LYS A 300 -19.64 16.20 7.03
CA LYS A 300 -19.07 17.55 7.00
C LYS A 300 -17.55 17.53 7.20
N GLN A 301 -17.06 16.73 8.14
CA GLN A 301 -15.63 16.59 8.43
C GLN A 301 -14.82 16.10 7.22
N THR A 302 -15.35 15.16 6.42
CA THR A 302 -14.69 14.70 5.18
C THR A 302 -14.49 15.85 4.21
N TRP A 303 -15.50 16.70 4.04
CA TRP A 303 -15.46 17.86 3.15
C TRP A 303 -14.61 19.02 3.66
N GLU A 304 -14.46 19.14 4.99
CA GLU A 304 -13.55 20.10 5.60
C GLU A 304 -12.08 19.70 5.45
N LEU A 305 -11.76 18.42 5.56
CA LEU A 305 -10.39 17.91 5.57
C LEU A 305 -9.85 17.56 4.19
N LEU A 306 -10.68 17.07 3.27
CA LEU A 306 -10.28 16.63 1.93
C LEU A 306 -10.63 17.64 0.84
N GLY A 307 -10.04 17.44 -0.33
CA GLY A 307 -10.25 18.27 -1.51
C GLY A 307 -9.47 19.60 -1.48
N LEU A 308 -9.89 20.53 -2.33
CA LEU A 308 -9.25 21.82 -2.50
C LEU A 308 -9.72 22.85 -1.48
N THR A 309 -8.85 23.82 -1.15
CA THR A 309 -9.26 25.04 -0.44
C THR A 309 -10.14 25.93 -1.34
N GLN A 310 -10.89 26.85 -0.75
CA GLN A 310 -11.75 27.75 -1.52
C GLN A 310 -10.96 28.58 -2.56
N LYS A 311 -9.77 29.07 -2.18
CA LYS A 311 -8.87 29.81 -3.09
C LYS A 311 -8.41 28.93 -4.26
N GLN A 312 -8.06 27.68 -4.00
CA GLN A 312 -7.63 26.74 -5.03
C GLN A 312 -8.79 26.33 -5.96
N LEU A 313 -9.98 26.16 -5.41
CA LEU A 313 -11.18 25.82 -6.16
C LEU A 313 -11.60 26.98 -7.08
N ALA A 314 -11.53 28.21 -6.57
CA ALA A 314 -11.75 29.42 -7.35
C ALA A 314 -10.75 29.53 -8.51
N GLY A 315 -9.46 29.29 -8.25
CA GLY A 315 -8.42 29.29 -9.28
C GLY A 315 -8.62 28.19 -10.33
N ALA A 316 -9.06 27.00 -9.93
CA ALA A 316 -9.38 25.91 -10.86
C ALA A 316 -10.59 26.25 -11.75
N GLY A 317 -11.57 26.97 -11.24
CA GLY A 317 -12.73 27.45 -12.01
C GLY A 317 -12.42 28.67 -12.90
N ALA A 318 -11.58 29.58 -12.45
CA ALA A 318 -11.23 30.82 -13.16
C ALA A 318 -10.42 30.58 -14.45
N VAL A 319 -9.56 29.57 -14.47
CA VAL A 319 -8.77 29.20 -15.66
C VAL A 319 -9.65 28.78 -16.87
N LEU A 320 -10.93 28.49 -16.65
CA LEU A 320 -11.84 28.00 -17.69
C LEU A 320 -13.04 28.92 -17.96
N GLY A 321 -12.99 30.19 -17.52
CA GLY A 321 -13.96 31.22 -17.96
C GLY A 321 -15.37 31.01 -17.46
N GLY A 322 -15.57 31.04 -16.15
CA GLY A 322 -16.91 30.97 -15.58
C GLY A 322 -17.01 31.68 -14.22
N THR A 323 -17.21 33.00 -14.21
CA THR A 323 -17.32 33.84 -13.01
C THR A 323 -18.66 33.71 -12.25
N MET A 324 -19.47 32.67 -12.47
CA MET A 324 -20.83 32.63 -11.95
C MET A 324 -21.12 31.77 -10.72
N GLY A 325 -20.15 31.03 -10.18
CA GLY A 325 -20.38 30.16 -9.01
C GLY A 325 -19.96 30.70 -7.65
N ILE A 326 -19.11 31.73 -7.63
CA ILE A 326 -18.35 32.11 -6.42
C ILE A 326 -18.98 33.27 -5.65
N VAL A 327 -19.83 34.08 -6.29
CA VAL A 327 -20.36 35.31 -5.68
C VAL A 327 -21.50 35.04 -4.68
N MET A 328 -22.07 33.85 -4.65
CA MET A 328 -23.21 33.56 -3.75
C MET A 328 -22.86 32.97 -2.37
N ASP A 329 -21.67 32.38 -2.22
CA ASP A 329 -21.26 31.81 -0.91
C ASP A 329 -20.64 32.84 0.05
N THR A 330 -20.17 33.98 -0.45
CA THR A 330 -19.60 35.06 0.39
C THR A 330 -20.65 35.86 1.15
N ALA A 331 -21.89 35.88 0.69
CA ALA A 331 -22.98 36.56 1.37
C ALA A 331 -23.61 35.76 2.52
N ALA A 332 -23.27 34.48 2.66
CA ALA A 332 -23.81 33.57 3.69
C ALA A 332 -22.78 33.16 4.75
N GLY A 333 -21.76 33.97 5.00
CA GLY A 333 -20.84 33.73 6.13
C GLY A 333 -19.85 32.57 5.93
N GLY A 334 -19.56 32.13 4.70
CA GLY A 334 -18.39 31.32 4.38
C GLY A 334 -18.37 29.85 4.83
N LEU A 335 -19.50 29.25 5.25
CA LEU A 335 -19.56 27.91 5.81
C LEU A 335 -20.36 26.88 5.00
N THR A 336 -20.98 27.26 3.90
CA THR A 336 -21.80 26.37 3.11
C THR A 336 -21.12 26.05 1.78
N PHE A 337 -20.36 24.96 1.74
CA PHE A 337 -20.03 24.29 0.49
C PHE A 337 -21.34 23.94 -0.22
N GLY A 338 -21.57 24.39 -1.46
CA GLY A 338 -22.81 24.25 -2.20
C GLY A 338 -23.46 22.85 -2.21
N VAL A 339 -22.75 21.82 -1.77
CA VAL A 339 -23.26 20.47 -1.52
C VAL A 339 -24.20 20.41 -0.30
N PHE A 340 -23.98 21.26 0.72
CA PHE A 340 -24.87 21.29 1.89
C PHE A 340 -26.16 22.06 1.60
N THR A 341 -26.16 23.00 0.65
CA THR A 341 -27.38 23.63 0.18
C THR A 341 -28.22 22.68 -0.69
N ALA A 342 -27.60 21.76 -1.42
CA ALA A 342 -28.32 20.80 -2.26
C ALA A 342 -28.65 19.46 -1.56
N LEU A 343 -27.79 19.02 -0.63
CA LEU A 343 -27.94 17.77 0.11
C LEU A 343 -28.24 18.00 1.61
N GLY A 344 -27.86 19.13 2.19
CA GLY A 344 -27.91 19.42 3.62
C GLY A 344 -29.06 20.32 4.04
N GLY A 345 -29.85 20.85 3.13
CA GLY A 345 -31.07 21.62 3.49
C GLY A 345 -32.10 20.81 4.29
N ILE A 346 -31.89 19.50 4.43
CA ILE A 346 -32.83 18.58 5.08
C ILE A 346 -32.32 18.10 6.45
N LEU A 347 -31.01 18.16 6.73
CA LEU A 347 -30.46 17.66 8.02
C LEU A 347 -30.19 18.75 9.05
N GLY A 348 -30.46 20.02 8.73
CA GLY A 348 -30.33 21.16 9.64
C GLY A 348 -31.67 21.78 9.98
N ALA A 349 -32.55 21.06 10.68
CA ALA A 349 -33.73 21.64 11.29
C ALA A 349 -33.32 22.60 12.42
N GLY A 350 -32.93 23.84 12.07
CA GLY A 350 -32.53 24.83 13.06
C GLY A 350 -32.56 26.27 12.59
N SER A 351 -32.80 26.54 11.30
CA SER A 351 -32.98 27.91 10.78
C SER A 351 -34.04 28.00 9.70
N ALA A 352 -35.19 27.44 9.96
CA ALA A 352 -36.41 27.76 9.25
C ALA A 352 -36.90 29.10 9.76
N LEU A 353 -36.56 30.16 9.07
CA LEU A 353 -37.30 31.42 9.03
C LEU A 353 -36.51 32.43 8.20
N TRP A 354 -36.44 32.23 6.89
CA TRP A 354 -36.42 33.37 5.96
C TRP A 354 -36.72 32.94 4.52
N SER A 355 -37.85 33.44 3.99
CA SER A 355 -38.23 33.55 2.59
C SER A 355 -38.13 32.28 1.71
N GLY A 356 -39.01 31.31 1.99
CA GLY A 356 -39.14 30.04 1.24
C GLY A 356 -39.68 30.12 -0.17
N LYS A 357 -39.92 31.28 -0.80
CA LYS A 357 -40.46 31.37 -2.16
C LYS A 357 -39.50 31.76 -3.26
N LYS A 358 -38.30 32.29 -2.97
CA LYS A 358 -37.32 32.68 -4.00
C LYS A 358 -36.10 31.75 -4.13
N ILE A 359 -35.83 30.90 -3.13
CA ILE A 359 -34.72 29.97 -3.16
C ILE A 359 -35.08 28.67 -3.91
N ALA A 360 -36.36 28.27 -3.91
CA ALA A 360 -36.85 27.09 -4.61
C ALA A 360 -36.73 27.18 -6.17
N GLN A 361 -36.59 28.38 -6.72
CA GLN A 361 -36.48 28.58 -8.17
C GLN A 361 -35.05 28.60 -8.73
N LYS A 362 -34.00 28.57 -7.92
CA LYS A 362 -32.59 28.68 -8.39
C LYS A 362 -31.65 27.54 -7.98
N THR A 363 -32.10 26.55 -7.24
CA THR A 363 -31.29 25.37 -6.95
C THR A 363 -31.49 24.28 -8.00
N ASN A 364 -30.96 24.50 -9.16
CA ASN A 364 -31.09 23.66 -10.36
C ASN A 364 -30.26 22.36 -10.27
N GLN A 365 -30.48 21.55 -9.25
CA GLN A 365 -30.01 20.16 -9.29
C GLN A 365 -31.16 19.14 -9.40
N THR A 366 -32.39 19.63 -9.55
CA THR A 366 -33.55 18.81 -9.86
C THR A 366 -34.02 19.23 -11.21
N LEU A 367 -33.54 18.57 -12.27
CA LEU A 367 -34.04 18.73 -13.61
C LEU A 367 -35.43 18.07 -13.68
N GLN A 368 -36.49 18.88 -13.85
CA GLN A 368 -37.74 18.38 -14.38
C GLN A 368 -37.52 18.01 -15.87
N LEU A 369 -37.22 16.74 -16.12
CA LEU A 369 -37.19 16.20 -17.46
C LEU A 369 -38.63 15.97 -17.91
N GLY A 370 -39.19 16.94 -18.65
CA GLY A 370 -40.49 16.77 -19.34
C GLY A 370 -41.61 16.29 -18.41
N GLY A 371 -42.15 17.19 -17.62
CA GLY A 371 -43.45 17.05 -16.93
C GLY A 371 -43.47 16.26 -15.60
N ASP A 372 -42.90 15.06 -15.46
CA ASP A 372 -43.24 14.16 -14.36
C ASP A 372 -42.08 13.33 -13.79
N ARG A 373 -40.83 13.82 -13.80
CA ARG A 373 -39.69 13.10 -13.23
C ARG A 373 -38.85 13.99 -12.33
N LEU A 374 -38.55 13.51 -11.13
CA LEU A 374 -37.52 14.04 -10.26
C LEU A 374 -36.22 13.25 -10.45
N GLN A 375 -35.08 13.95 -10.56
CA GLN A 375 -33.76 13.35 -10.68
C GLN A 375 -32.81 14.00 -9.67
N VAL A 376 -31.99 13.17 -9.03
CA VAL A 376 -30.84 13.58 -8.19
C VAL A 376 -29.57 13.10 -8.84
N GLY A 377 -28.57 14.02 -9.02
CA GLY A 377 -27.36 13.78 -9.79
C GLY A 377 -27.53 13.98 -11.29
N PRO A 378 -26.42 13.99 -12.06
CA PRO A 378 -25.03 13.93 -11.61
C PRO A 378 -24.62 15.07 -10.69
N ASN A 379 -23.59 14.86 -9.84
CA ASN A 379 -23.11 15.91 -8.94
C ASN A 379 -22.35 16.99 -9.71
N GLU A 380 -22.80 18.24 -9.63
CA GLU A 380 -22.23 19.37 -10.36
C GLU A 380 -21.10 20.10 -9.60
N ASN A 381 -20.78 19.67 -8.38
CA ASN A 381 -19.74 20.30 -7.57
C ASN A 381 -18.38 19.71 -7.89
N LEU A 382 -17.47 20.51 -8.42
CA LEU A 382 -16.11 20.11 -8.73
C LEU A 382 -15.34 19.61 -7.49
N GLN A 383 -15.66 20.11 -6.29
CA GLN A 383 -15.05 19.65 -5.03
C GLN A 383 -15.30 18.15 -4.78
N PHE A 384 -16.42 17.62 -5.27
CA PHE A 384 -16.76 16.21 -5.13
C PHE A 384 -15.76 15.31 -5.83
N LEU A 385 -15.28 15.68 -7.03
CA LEU A 385 -14.19 14.97 -7.71
C LEU A 385 -12.93 14.90 -6.83
N TYR A 386 -12.50 16.03 -6.24
CA TYR A 386 -11.28 16.08 -5.46
C TYR A 386 -11.38 15.26 -4.17
N ILE A 387 -12.54 15.26 -3.52
CA ILE A 387 -12.77 14.44 -2.32
C ILE A 387 -12.74 12.95 -2.66
N LEU A 388 -13.44 12.52 -3.72
CA LEU A 388 -13.42 11.12 -4.16
C LEU A 388 -12.01 10.68 -4.57
N MET A 389 -11.27 11.54 -5.26
CA MET A 389 -9.90 11.28 -5.68
C MET A 389 -8.97 11.16 -4.45
N ASP A 390 -9.06 12.08 -3.49
CA ASP A 390 -8.29 11.98 -2.24
C ASP A 390 -8.57 10.68 -1.50
N ARG A 391 -9.83 10.29 -1.37
CA ARG A 391 -10.20 9.03 -0.71
C ARG A 391 -9.63 7.82 -1.44
N ALA A 392 -9.69 7.79 -2.76
CA ALA A 392 -9.13 6.71 -3.55
C ALA A 392 -7.60 6.63 -3.42
N LEU A 393 -6.89 7.77 -3.48
CA LEU A 393 -5.44 7.83 -3.35
C LEU A 393 -4.98 7.47 -1.93
N ILE A 394 -5.68 7.93 -0.89
CA ILE A 394 -5.41 7.56 0.51
C ILE A 394 -5.63 6.05 0.71
N TYR A 395 -6.71 5.49 0.14
CA TYR A 395 -6.94 4.04 0.23
C TYR A 395 -5.84 3.25 -0.46
N TYR A 396 -5.44 3.65 -1.67
CA TYR A 396 -4.31 3.05 -2.37
C TYR A 396 -3.02 3.12 -1.54
N ALA A 397 -2.70 4.30 -0.96
CA ALA A 397 -1.53 4.46 -0.10
C ALA A 397 -1.56 3.51 1.10
N HIS A 398 -2.71 3.35 1.76
CA HIS A 398 -2.88 2.40 2.85
C HIS A 398 -2.64 0.95 2.40
N MET A 399 -3.17 0.57 1.24
CA MET A 399 -2.97 -0.79 0.72
C MET A 399 -1.51 -1.05 0.35
N MET A 400 -0.86 -0.07 -0.26
CA MET A 400 0.50 -0.19 -0.76
C MET A 400 1.57 -0.19 0.35
N HIS A 401 1.43 0.72 1.33
CA HIS A 401 2.42 0.84 2.43
C HIS A 401 2.21 -0.17 3.55
N ARG A 402 1.26 -1.07 3.38
CA ARG A 402 1.04 -2.15 4.33
C ARG A 402 2.12 -3.20 4.14
N ALA A 403 2.96 -3.37 5.15
CA ALA A 403 3.93 -4.45 5.16
C ALA A 403 3.22 -5.79 5.38
N HIS A 404 3.59 -6.79 4.58
CA HIS A 404 3.02 -8.13 4.61
C HIS A 404 3.33 -8.91 5.89
N GLY A 405 3.93 -8.46 6.87
CA GLY A 405 4.20 -9.16 8.13
C GLY A 405 3.51 -8.57 9.36
N ARG A 406 2.75 -7.48 9.19
CA ARG A 406 2.20 -6.75 10.34
C ARG A 406 0.84 -7.30 10.74
N ARG A 407 0.79 -7.94 11.90
CA ARG A 407 -0.44 -8.39 12.57
C ARG A 407 -0.91 -7.43 13.67
N ASP A 408 -0.02 -6.56 14.14
CA ASP A 408 -0.30 -5.64 15.23
C ASP A 408 -0.65 -4.25 14.71
N LEU A 409 -1.82 -3.77 15.10
CA LEU A 409 -2.26 -2.39 14.91
C LEU A 409 -1.50 -1.49 15.90
N VAL A 410 -0.38 -0.91 15.47
CA VAL A 410 0.21 0.19 16.23
C VAL A 410 -0.44 1.49 15.76
N SER A 411 -1.18 2.12 16.64
CA SER A 411 -1.66 3.50 16.50
C SER A 411 -0.45 4.43 16.43
N ALA A 412 -0.09 4.86 15.21
CA ALA A 412 0.86 5.96 15.05
C ALA A 412 0.15 7.23 15.54
N GLY A 413 0.66 7.79 16.62
CA GLY A 413 0.11 8.99 17.26
C GLY A 413 -0.08 10.11 16.24
N SER A 414 -1.31 10.60 16.17
CA SER A 414 -1.66 11.82 15.47
C SER A 414 -1.05 13.01 16.21
N ASP A 415 -0.22 13.78 15.55
CA ASP A 415 0.22 15.08 16.06
C ASP A 415 -0.96 16.06 16.03
N PRO A 416 -1.47 16.55 17.17
CA PRO A 416 -2.71 17.35 17.23
C PRO A 416 -2.54 18.80 16.77
N LYS A 417 -1.36 19.20 16.30
CA LYS A 417 -1.02 20.62 16.08
C LYS A 417 -1.09 21.15 14.67
N ALA A 418 -1.59 20.40 13.68
CA ALA A 418 -1.78 20.91 12.34
C ALA A 418 -3.15 21.58 12.20
N GLY A 419 -3.18 22.90 12.38
CA GLY A 419 -4.39 23.71 12.17
C GLY A 419 -4.88 23.68 10.72
N ASN A 420 -6.14 23.95 10.52
CA ASN A 420 -6.98 24.31 9.34
C ASN A 420 -6.45 24.08 7.88
N SER A 421 -5.46 23.23 7.64
CA SER A 421 -4.99 22.88 6.29
C SER A 421 -5.68 21.62 5.78
N LYS A 422 -6.00 21.59 4.49
CA LYS A 422 -6.49 20.39 3.81
C LYS A 422 -5.43 19.28 3.91
N LYS A 423 -5.87 18.08 4.29
CA LYS A 423 -5.01 16.90 4.49
C LYS A 423 -5.01 15.95 3.28
N GLY A 424 -5.75 16.29 2.21
CA GLY A 424 -5.83 15.50 0.99
C GLY A 424 -4.63 15.73 0.06
N ILE A 425 -4.30 14.73 -0.73
CA ILE A 425 -3.23 14.78 -1.75
C ILE A 425 -3.55 15.82 -2.83
N SER A 426 -4.84 16.00 -3.15
CA SER A 426 -5.31 16.95 -4.16
C SER A 426 -4.97 18.41 -3.82
N ALA A 427 -4.79 18.74 -2.54
CA ALA A 427 -4.38 20.08 -2.13
C ALA A 427 -2.99 20.47 -2.66
N GLY A 428 -2.11 19.50 -2.90
CA GLY A 428 -0.76 19.66 -3.47
C GLY A 428 -0.71 19.77 -5.00
N LEU A 429 -1.83 19.60 -5.71
CA LEU A 429 -1.84 19.64 -7.16
C LEU A 429 -1.47 21.02 -7.71
N SER A 430 -0.67 21.04 -8.77
CA SER A 430 -0.33 22.26 -9.51
C SER A 430 -1.55 22.81 -10.29
N PRO A 431 -1.56 24.10 -10.70
CA PRO A 431 -2.64 24.65 -11.51
C PRO A 431 -2.89 23.87 -12.82
N GLY A 432 -1.82 23.37 -13.47
CA GLY A 432 -1.93 22.54 -14.68
C GLY A 432 -2.64 21.21 -14.41
N GLN A 433 -2.30 20.55 -13.31
CA GLN A 433 -2.95 19.31 -12.90
C GLN A 433 -4.43 19.52 -12.53
N ARG A 434 -4.74 20.61 -11.83
CA ARG A 434 -6.15 20.98 -11.56
C ARG A 434 -6.94 21.25 -12.82
N ASN A 435 -6.32 21.81 -13.86
CA ASN A 435 -6.96 22.00 -15.16
C ASN A 435 -7.30 20.64 -15.82
N ILE A 436 -6.43 19.64 -15.73
CA ILE A 436 -6.73 18.27 -16.20
C ILE A 436 -7.94 17.70 -15.44
N CYS A 437 -7.97 17.81 -14.11
CA CYS A 437 -9.10 17.39 -13.28
C CYS A 437 -10.41 18.06 -13.69
N ASN A 438 -10.37 19.36 -13.96
CA ASN A 438 -11.56 20.11 -14.36
C ASN A 438 -12.07 19.71 -15.76
N ARG A 439 -11.16 19.43 -16.71
CA ARG A 439 -11.54 18.91 -18.03
C ARG A 439 -12.20 17.55 -17.92
N PHE A 440 -11.63 16.67 -17.10
CA PHE A 440 -12.20 15.35 -16.79
C PHE A 440 -13.61 15.50 -16.19
N PHE A 441 -13.76 16.32 -15.14
CA PHE A 441 -15.04 16.57 -14.49
C PHE A 441 -16.12 17.03 -15.50
N LYS A 442 -15.79 18.01 -16.34
CA LYS A 442 -16.72 18.52 -17.37
C LYS A 442 -17.10 17.49 -18.42
N SER A 443 -16.16 16.59 -18.77
CA SER A 443 -16.42 15.53 -19.77
C SER A 443 -17.37 14.46 -19.23
N VAL A 444 -17.32 14.18 -17.92
CA VAL A 444 -18.15 13.14 -17.29
C VAL A 444 -19.50 13.67 -16.83
N SER A 445 -19.57 14.92 -16.34
CA SER A 445 -20.83 15.54 -15.88
C SER A 445 -21.76 16.01 -17.00
N GLY A 446 -21.50 15.64 -18.26
CA GLY A 446 -22.37 15.90 -19.40
C GLY A 446 -22.38 17.36 -19.91
N LYS A 447 -21.53 18.24 -19.37
CA LYS A 447 -21.50 19.67 -19.73
C LYS A 447 -20.76 20.00 -21.04
N THR A 448 -20.14 18.99 -21.69
CA THR A 448 -19.41 19.24 -22.95
C THR A 448 -19.43 18.02 -23.86
N LEU A 449 -20.25 18.06 -24.91
CA LEU A 449 -20.47 16.97 -25.86
C LEU A 449 -19.29 16.71 -26.84
N ILE A 450 -18.32 17.60 -27.00
CA ILE A 450 -17.48 17.59 -28.22
C ILE A 450 -15.98 17.31 -27.97
N LYS A 451 -15.46 17.38 -26.74
CA LYS A 451 -14.02 17.20 -26.49
C LYS A 451 -13.66 16.14 -25.43
N GLY A 452 -14.60 15.28 -25.05
CA GLY A 452 -14.42 14.33 -23.93
C GLY A 452 -13.42 13.20 -24.18
N LYS A 453 -13.17 12.80 -25.43
CA LYS A 453 -12.33 11.63 -25.74
C LYS A 453 -10.87 11.73 -25.28
N LYS A 454 -10.32 12.95 -25.13
CA LYS A 454 -8.94 13.15 -24.66
C LYS A 454 -8.83 13.41 -23.14
N ALA A 455 -9.90 13.84 -22.48
CA ALA A 455 -9.86 14.23 -21.07
C ALA A 455 -9.71 13.03 -20.14
N ILE A 456 -10.31 11.89 -20.44
CA ILE A 456 -10.19 10.66 -19.63
C ILE A 456 -8.77 10.10 -19.67
N PRO A 457 -8.13 9.89 -20.85
CA PRO A 457 -6.73 9.47 -20.91
C PRO A 457 -5.75 10.43 -20.23
N GLU A 458 -5.92 11.74 -20.40
CA GLU A 458 -5.06 12.73 -19.73
C GLU A 458 -5.19 12.67 -18.20
N PHE A 459 -6.41 12.47 -17.71
CA PHE A 459 -6.67 12.30 -16.29
C PHE A 459 -6.08 10.98 -15.75
N ALA A 460 -6.18 9.88 -16.51
CA ALA A 460 -5.57 8.61 -16.15
C ALA A 460 -4.05 8.74 -16.02
N VAL A 461 -3.36 9.45 -16.93
CA VAL A 461 -1.93 9.74 -16.82
C VAL A 461 -1.61 10.53 -15.55
N LEU A 462 -2.43 11.51 -15.19
CA LEU A 462 -2.27 12.24 -13.93
C LEU A 462 -2.41 11.32 -12.73
N VAL A 463 -3.44 10.48 -12.69
CA VAL A 463 -3.65 9.51 -11.59
C VAL A 463 -2.47 8.55 -11.50
N GLU A 464 -1.99 7.97 -12.61
CA GLU A 464 -0.82 7.09 -12.64
C GLU A 464 0.41 7.77 -12.05
N SER A 465 0.68 9.03 -12.42
CA SER A 465 1.77 9.83 -11.85
C SER A 465 1.63 10.05 -10.33
N LEU A 466 0.41 10.25 -9.83
CA LEU A 466 0.16 10.39 -8.39
C LEU A 466 0.38 9.06 -7.66
N LEU A 467 -0.05 7.94 -8.24
CA LEU A 467 0.21 6.61 -7.67
C LEU A 467 1.71 6.30 -7.59
N GLU A 468 2.50 6.69 -8.60
CA GLU A 468 3.96 6.56 -8.58
C GLU A 468 4.61 7.41 -7.47
N LYS A 469 4.16 8.65 -7.28
CA LYS A 469 4.64 9.52 -6.20
C LYS A 469 4.32 8.97 -4.81
N ILE A 470 3.10 8.45 -4.62
CA ILE A 470 2.72 7.73 -3.39
C ILE A 470 3.66 6.54 -3.18
N ALA A 471 3.90 5.74 -4.22
CA ALA A 471 4.79 4.59 -4.17
C ALA A 471 6.22 4.96 -3.76
N ASN A 472 6.68 6.13 -4.17
CA ASN A 472 8.00 6.65 -3.86
C ASN A 472 8.08 7.41 -2.53
N LYS A 473 6.97 7.53 -1.78
CA LYS A 473 6.86 8.36 -0.57
C LYS A 473 7.23 9.84 -0.81
N GLU A 474 6.87 10.36 -1.97
CA GLU A 474 7.11 11.76 -2.36
C GLU A 474 5.94 12.67 -1.99
N ILE A 475 4.79 12.08 -1.68
CA ILE A 475 3.55 12.74 -1.22
C ILE A 475 2.82 11.87 -0.21
#